data_25c2d596268e9d02d2b0453da4b5d54e
#
_entry.id   25c2d596268e9d02d2b0453da4b5d54e
#
_cell.length_a   1.000
_cell.length_b   1.000
_cell.length_c   1.000
_cell.angle_alpha   90.00
_cell.angle_beta   90.00
_cell.angle_gamma   90.00
#
_symmetry.space_group_name_H-M   'P 1'
#
loop_
_entity.id
_entity.type
_entity.pdbx_description
1 polymer ?
#
loop_
_entity_poly.entity_id
_entity_poly.type
_entity_poly.pdbx_seq_one_letter_code
_entity_poly.pdbx_strand_id
1 'polypeptide(L)'
;MGIKAIARLAPVHVVYTISAGEAADTGIFVADQDYEIMDVREVHSTAGASSTTLDVGVAASGTAPGSLTTALSSTLALDSTANTPVQSTLTSTLANRKLDKGEQLALNYTGTVTAYEGSVHIVLKPVRTNTTY
;
A
#
# COMPACT_ATOMS: atom_id res chain seq x y z
N MET A 1 -20.35 18.53 -17.84
CA MET A 1 -21.26 17.66 -17.10
C MET A 1 -20.53 16.64 -16.26
N GLY A 2 -20.99 16.39 -15.05
CA GLY A 2 -20.29 15.64 -14.03
C GLY A 2 -20.34 14.12 -14.10
N ILE A 3 -21.01 13.49 -15.08
CA ILE A 3 -21.20 12.03 -15.12
C ILE A 3 -19.88 11.28 -15.22
N LYS A 4 -18.95 11.74 -16.03
CA LYS A 4 -17.63 11.10 -16.17
C LYS A 4 -16.82 11.19 -14.88
N ALA A 5 -16.92 12.31 -14.16
CA ALA A 5 -16.24 12.47 -12.89
C ALA A 5 -16.80 11.53 -11.81
N ILE A 6 -18.13 11.31 -11.80
CA ILE A 6 -18.77 10.41 -10.84
C ILE A 6 -18.30 8.97 -11.05
N ALA A 7 -18.18 8.50 -12.30
CA ALA A 7 -17.73 7.13 -12.59
C ALA A 7 -16.31 6.85 -12.09
N ARG A 8 -15.48 7.89 -11.92
CA ARG A 8 -14.09 7.77 -11.46
C ARG A 8 -13.93 7.85 -9.94
N LEU A 9 -15.01 8.00 -9.19
CA LEU A 9 -14.95 8.14 -7.73
C LEU A 9 -15.09 6.81 -6.99
N ALA A 10 -15.30 5.70 -7.72
CA ALA A 10 -15.38 4.38 -7.10
C ALA A 10 -14.02 3.99 -6.50
N PRO A 11 -13.99 3.46 -5.26
CA PRO A 11 -12.76 2.98 -4.65
C PRO A 11 -12.12 1.86 -5.47
N VAL A 12 -10.79 1.81 -5.44
CA VAL A 12 -10.00 0.74 -6.05
C VAL A 12 -9.41 -0.10 -4.93
N HIS A 13 -9.61 -1.41 -5.01
CA HIS A 13 -9.05 -2.37 -4.05
C HIS A 13 -7.85 -3.06 -4.70
N VAL A 14 -6.70 -2.89 -4.10
CA VAL A 14 -5.46 -3.54 -4.52
C VAL A 14 -5.16 -4.66 -3.53
N VAL A 15 -5.11 -5.89 -4.03
CA VAL A 15 -4.75 -7.06 -3.22
C VAL A 15 -3.48 -7.66 -3.80
N TYR A 16 -2.45 -7.80 -2.97
CA TYR A 16 -1.19 -8.37 -3.37
C TYR A 16 -0.86 -9.57 -2.48
N THR A 17 -0.73 -10.74 -3.10
CA THR A 17 -0.45 -12.00 -2.41
C THR A 17 1.03 -12.35 -2.54
N ILE A 18 1.64 -12.71 -1.42
CA ILE A 18 3.07 -13.02 -1.31
C ILE A 18 3.22 -14.47 -0.89
N SER A 19 3.93 -15.27 -1.67
CA SER A 19 4.28 -16.65 -1.36
C SER A 19 5.66 -16.71 -0.69
N ALA A 20 5.96 -17.84 -0.03
CA ALA A 20 7.25 -18.03 0.63
C ALA A 20 8.41 -17.82 -0.34
N GLY A 21 9.41 -17.06 0.07
CA GLY A 21 10.57 -16.72 -0.73
C GLY A 21 10.37 -15.62 -1.74
N GLU A 22 9.16 -15.07 -1.87
CA GLU A 22 8.84 -14.04 -2.86
C GLU A 22 8.73 -12.63 -2.28
N ALA A 23 8.76 -12.49 -0.96
CA ALA A 23 8.67 -11.18 -0.34
C ALA A 23 9.90 -10.34 -0.68
N ALA A 24 9.69 -9.21 -1.33
CA ALA A 24 10.72 -8.27 -1.73
C ALA A 24 10.12 -6.88 -1.88
N ASP A 25 10.95 -5.86 -1.73
CA ASP A 25 10.52 -4.49 -1.99
C ASP A 25 10.06 -4.37 -3.43
N THR A 26 8.82 -3.97 -3.63
CA THR A 26 8.22 -3.95 -4.97
C THR A 26 7.12 -2.92 -5.10
N GLY A 27 6.96 -2.38 -6.32
CA GLY A 27 5.78 -1.62 -6.71
C GLY A 27 4.67 -2.58 -7.12
N ILE A 28 3.49 -2.41 -6.57
CA ILE A 28 2.36 -3.32 -6.78
C ILE A 28 1.22 -2.72 -7.60
N PHE A 29 1.23 -1.41 -7.81
CA PHE A 29 0.19 -0.72 -8.55
C PHE A 29 0.76 0.59 -9.07
N VAL A 30 0.51 0.90 -10.34
CA VAL A 30 0.87 2.20 -10.94
C VAL A 30 -0.40 3.01 -11.12
N ALA A 31 -0.41 4.21 -10.57
CA ALA A 31 -1.60 5.05 -10.59
C ALA A 31 -1.92 5.55 -12.00
N ASP A 32 -3.14 5.29 -12.46
CA ASP A 32 -3.68 5.78 -13.73
C ASP A 32 -4.36 7.15 -13.60
N GLN A 33 -4.56 7.58 -12.36
CA GLN A 33 -5.08 8.89 -11.96
C GLN A 33 -4.62 9.17 -10.54
N ASP A 34 -4.98 10.32 -9.97
CA ASP A 34 -4.62 10.64 -8.59
C ASP A 34 -5.51 9.88 -7.61
N TYR A 35 -4.90 9.28 -6.61
CA TYR A 35 -5.56 8.55 -5.55
C TYR A 35 -5.11 9.02 -4.17
N GLU A 36 -5.92 8.69 -3.16
CA GLU A 36 -5.53 8.77 -1.77
C GLU A 36 -5.62 7.37 -1.16
N ILE A 37 -4.61 6.98 -0.40
CA ILE A 37 -4.61 5.72 0.34
C ILE A 37 -5.55 5.86 1.53
N MET A 38 -6.59 5.02 1.59
CA MET A 38 -7.65 5.11 2.59
C MET A 38 -7.61 4.01 3.63
N ASP A 39 -7.01 2.87 3.32
CA ASP A 39 -6.94 1.73 4.23
C ASP A 39 -5.81 0.81 3.80
N VAL A 40 -5.12 0.25 4.77
CA VAL A 40 -4.07 -0.76 4.56
C VAL A 40 -4.27 -1.86 5.59
N ARG A 41 -4.42 -3.09 5.12
CA ARG A 41 -4.58 -4.28 5.95
C ARG A 41 -3.63 -5.36 5.49
N GLU A 42 -3.27 -6.22 6.43
CA GLU A 42 -2.39 -7.35 6.17
C GLU A 42 -2.90 -8.57 6.92
N VAL A 43 -2.75 -9.73 6.32
CA VAL A 43 -2.94 -11.02 6.97
C VAL A 43 -1.90 -11.99 6.43
N HIS A 44 -1.31 -12.78 7.30
CA HIS A 44 -0.36 -13.81 6.89
C HIS A 44 -0.73 -15.17 7.44
N SER A 45 -0.47 -16.21 6.66
CA SER A 45 -0.59 -17.61 7.06
C SER A 45 0.70 -18.10 7.72
N THR A 46 1.83 -17.53 7.31
CA THR A 46 3.15 -17.84 7.88
C THR A 46 3.86 -16.54 8.18
N ALA A 47 4.24 -16.38 9.45
CA ALA A 47 4.92 -15.17 9.90
C ALA A 47 6.36 -15.09 9.35
N GLY A 48 6.87 -13.87 9.27
CA GLY A 48 8.30 -13.63 9.06
C GLY A 48 9.09 -13.92 10.33
N ALA A 49 10.39 -13.75 10.27
CA ALA A 49 11.25 -13.86 11.45
C ALA A 49 10.97 -12.74 12.46
N SER A 50 11.52 -12.87 13.65
CA SER A 50 11.38 -11.85 14.70
C SER A 50 11.78 -10.46 14.21
N SER A 51 11.00 -9.45 14.56
CA SER A 51 11.21 -8.04 14.20
C SER A 51 11.08 -7.74 12.72
N THR A 52 10.39 -8.59 11.96
CA THR A 52 10.10 -8.34 10.56
C THR A 52 8.92 -7.39 10.42
N THR A 53 9.04 -6.39 9.55
CA THR A 53 8.01 -5.39 9.33
C THR A 53 7.77 -5.14 7.85
N LEU A 54 6.57 -4.60 7.55
CA LEU A 54 6.18 -4.15 6.23
C LEU A 54 5.77 -2.67 6.30
N ASP A 55 6.33 -1.88 5.42
CA ASP A 55 5.88 -0.52 5.17
C ASP A 55 5.15 -0.45 3.83
N VAL A 56 4.14 0.38 3.76
CA VAL A 56 3.35 0.61 2.55
C VAL A 56 3.30 2.11 2.30
N GLY A 57 3.52 2.50 1.08
CA GLY A 57 3.48 3.91 0.72
C GLY A 57 3.66 4.16 -0.76
N VAL A 58 4.12 5.36 -1.07
CA VAL A 58 4.22 5.87 -2.42
C VAL A 58 5.67 6.02 -2.81
N ALA A 59 6.03 5.49 -3.97
CA ALA A 59 7.32 5.74 -4.58
C ALA A 59 7.11 6.50 -5.89
N ALA A 60 7.74 7.67 -5.98
CA ALA A 60 7.68 8.49 -7.19
C ALA A 60 8.36 7.79 -8.36
N SER A 61 8.04 8.21 -9.57
CA SER A 61 8.72 7.71 -10.77
C SER A 61 10.24 7.87 -10.63
N GLY A 62 10.97 6.79 -10.85
CA GLY A 62 12.42 6.77 -10.69
C GLY A 62 12.92 6.50 -9.26
N THR A 63 12.02 6.39 -8.30
CA THR A 63 12.35 6.06 -6.91
C THR A 63 12.14 4.57 -6.66
N ALA A 64 13.12 3.91 -6.05
CA ALA A 64 13.00 2.50 -5.71
C ALA A 64 11.97 2.29 -4.58
N PRO A 65 11.23 1.17 -4.58
CA PRO A 65 10.26 0.86 -3.53
C PRO A 65 10.83 0.91 -2.10
N GLY A 66 12.08 0.53 -1.91
CA GLY A 66 12.75 0.60 -0.60
C GLY A 66 12.95 2.04 -0.08
N SER A 67 12.73 3.04 -0.91
CA SER A 67 12.79 4.45 -0.54
C SER A 67 11.44 5.14 -0.61
N LEU A 68 10.36 4.38 -0.43
CA LEU A 68 9.00 4.92 -0.48
C LEU A 68 8.75 5.97 0.60
N THR A 69 7.76 6.82 0.35
CA THR A 69 7.18 7.70 1.36
C THR A 69 6.06 6.94 2.06
N THR A 70 6.21 6.71 3.35
CA THR A 70 5.25 5.88 4.09
C THR A 70 3.87 6.54 4.21
N ALA A 71 2.84 5.76 3.96
CA ALA A 71 1.45 6.14 4.22
C ALA A 71 1.00 5.74 5.64
N LEU A 72 1.84 5.01 6.37
CA LEU A 72 1.51 4.46 7.68
C LEU A 72 2.08 5.32 8.80
N SER A 73 1.39 5.37 9.94
CA SER A 73 1.94 5.98 11.16
C SER A 73 2.99 5.08 11.80
N SER A 74 2.88 3.76 11.59
CA SER A 74 3.87 2.76 12.01
C SER A 74 3.78 1.57 11.06
N THR A 75 4.91 0.87 10.90
CA THR A 75 4.96 -0.30 10.04
C THR A 75 4.11 -1.45 10.58
N LEU A 76 3.70 -2.35 9.69
CA LEU A 76 2.96 -3.56 10.05
C LEU A 76 3.95 -4.62 10.55
N ALA A 77 3.67 -5.23 11.69
CA ALA A 77 4.46 -6.33 12.22
C ALA A 77 4.11 -7.62 11.48
N LEU A 78 5.10 -8.22 10.82
CA LEU A 78 4.93 -9.48 10.09
C LEU A 78 5.32 -10.71 10.93
N ASP A 79 5.76 -10.51 12.16
CA ASP A 79 6.09 -11.56 13.13
C ASP A 79 4.95 -11.78 14.14
N SER A 80 3.80 -11.19 13.91
CA SER A 80 2.62 -11.34 14.76
C SER A 80 1.92 -12.68 14.56
N THR A 81 0.81 -12.88 15.27
CA THR A 81 0.05 -14.14 15.20
C THR A 81 -0.50 -14.39 13.81
N ALA A 82 -0.19 -15.56 13.24
CA ALA A 82 -0.69 -15.98 11.93
C ALA A 82 -2.22 -16.02 11.89
N ASN A 83 -2.77 -15.85 10.69
CA ASN A 83 -4.21 -15.89 10.41
C ASN A 83 -5.02 -14.84 11.18
N THR A 84 -4.37 -13.75 11.58
CA THR A 84 -5.01 -12.66 12.30
C THR A 84 -4.89 -11.38 11.46
N PRO A 85 -5.99 -10.93 10.83
CA PRO A 85 -5.95 -9.69 10.05
C PRO A 85 -5.60 -8.48 10.91
N VAL A 86 -4.73 -7.63 10.40
CA VAL A 86 -4.30 -6.41 11.06
C VAL A 86 -4.59 -5.22 10.15
N GLN A 87 -5.20 -4.19 10.72
CA GLN A 87 -5.40 -2.91 10.05
C GLN A 87 -4.33 -1.93 10.53
N SER A 88 -3.63 -1.31 9.60
CA SER A 88 -2.65 -0.30 9.93
C SER A 88 -3.33 1.05 10.20
N THR A 89 -2.71 1.83 11.07
CA THR A 89 -3.08 3.25 11.23
C THR A 89 -2.34 4.07 10.20
N LEU A 90 -3.07 4.86 9.42
CA LEU A 90 -2.48 5.72 8.41
C LEU A 90 -1.84 6.95 9.04
N THR A 91 -0.82 7.49 8.38
CA THR A 91 -0.20 8.75 8.80
C THR A 91 -1.22 9.88 8.78
N SER A 92 -1.10 10.81 9.73
CA SER A 92 -1.91 12.03 9.75
C SER A 92 -1.49 13.05 8.68
N THR A 93 -0.30 12.87 8.10
CA THR A 93 0.19 13.74 7.02
C THR A 93 -0.47 13.36 5.70
N LEU A 94 -1.49 14.11 5.31
CA LEU A 94 -2.30 13.80 4.13
C LEU A 94 -1.47 13.71 2.84
N ALA A 95 -0.46 14.56 2.69
CA ALA A 95 0.42 14.55 1.52
C ALA A 95 1.12 13.20 1.32
N ASN A 96 1.41 12.47 2.40
CA ASN A 96 2.08 11.17 2.33
C ASN A 96 1.14 10.02 1.97
N ARG A 97 -0.16 10.26 1.93
CA ARG A 97 -1.17 9.28 1.51
C ARG A 97 -1.61 9.49 0.06
N LYS A 98 -1.08 10.49 -0.61
CA LYS A 98 -1.42 10.79 -2.01
C LYS A 98 -0.56 9.97 -2.96
N LEU A 99 -1.21 9.29 -3.87
CA LEU A 99 -0.60 8.54 -4.96
C LEU A 99 -0.99 9.25 -6.25
N ASP A 100 -0.08 10.07 -6.78
CA ASP A 100 -0.35 10.84 -7.98
C ASP A 100 -0.21 9.98 -9.24
N LYS A 101 -0.88 10.38 -10.30
CA LYS A 101 -0.81 9.68 -11.58
C LYS A 101 0.64 9.43 -11.99
N GLY A 102 0.95 8.18 -12.32
CA GLY A 102 2.30 7.76 -12.73
C GLY A 102 3.20 7.32 -11.58
N GLU A 103 2.80 7.56 -10.34
CA GLU A 103 3.53 7.06 -9.18
C GLU A 103 3.14 5.61 -8.88
N GLN A 104 3.96 4.92 -8.10
CA GLN A 104 3.71 3.53 -7.73
C GLN A 104 3.34 3.40 -6.26
N LEU A 105 2.36 2.56 -5.99
CA LEU A 105 2.08 2.05 -4.66
C LEU A 105 3.11 0.96 -4.37
N ALA A 106 3.83 1.07 -3.28
CA ALA A 106 5.02 0.25 -3.04
C ALA A 106 4.98 -0.42 -1.67
N LEU A 107 5.67 -1.55 -1.60
CA LEU A 107 5.93 -2.32 -0.39
C LEU A 107 7.42 -2.29 -0.07
N ASN A 108 7.75 -2.08 1.21
CA ASN A 108 9.12 -2.12 1.70
C ASN A 108 9.18 -3.01 2.95
N TYR A 109 9.97 -4.07 2.87
CA TYR A 109 10.15 -5.02 3.98
C TYR A 109 11.43 -4.71 4.75
N THR A 110 11.37 -4.93 6.06
CA THR A 110 12.55 -4.90 6.94
C THR A 110 12.63 -6.20 7.69
N GLY A 111 13.83 -6.75 7.79
CA GLY A 111 14.07 -8.03 8.47
C GLY A 111 14.06 -9.22 7.53
N THR A 112 14.01 -10.43 8.07
CA THR A 112 14.06 -11.67 7.29
C THR A 112 12.65 -12.14 6.97
N VAL A 113 12.29 -12.07 5.70
CA VAL A 113 10.93 -12.38 5.20
C VAL A 113 10.89 -13.67 4.37
N THR A 114 11.92 -14.49 4.40
CA THR A 114 12.04 -15.69 3.55
C THR A 114 10.87 -16.66 3.73
N ALA A 115 10.40 -16.84 4.96
CA ALA A 115 9.31 -17.76 5.28
C ALA A 115 7.91 -17.09 5.19
N TYR A 116 7.85 -15.77 5.08
CA TYR A 116 6.59 -15.03 5.13
C TYR A 116 5.69 -15.39 3.95
N GLU A 117 4.44 -15.69 4.27
CA GLU A 117 3.36 -15.88 3.30
C GLU A 117 2.12 -15.12 3.76
N GLY A 118 1.62 -14.22 2.93
CA GLY A 118 0.47 -13.43 3.30
C GLY A 118 -0.08 -12.60 2.16
N SER A 119 -0.96 -11.68 2.52
CA SER A 119 -1.53 -10.75 1.56
C SER A 119 -1.70 -9.37 2.17
N VAL A 120 -1.57 -8.36 1.31
CA VAL A 120 -1.76 -6.96 1.66
C VAL A 120 -2.96 -6.44 0.88
N HIS A 121 -3.84 -5.75 1.59
CA HIS A 121 -5.09 -5.23 1.05
C HIS A 121 -5.11 -3.72 1.23
N ILE A 122 -5.18 -2.99 0.13
CA ILE A 122 -5.11 -1.54 0.13
C ILE A 122 -6.33 -0.98 -0.59
N VAL A 123 -6.98 -0.01 0.03
CA VAL A 123 -8.10 0.71 -0.57
C VAL A 123 -7.61 2.08 -1.00
N LEU A 124 -7.81 2.39 -2.28
CA LEU A 124 -7.49 3.66 -2.88
C LEU A 124 -8.77 4.39 -3.25
N LYS A 125 -8.83 5.67 -2.94
CA LYS A 125 -9.94 6.53 -3.33
C LYS A 125 -9.45 7.51 -4.38
N PRO A 126 -10.13 7.61 -5.57
CA PRO A 126 -9.80 8.62 -6.55
C PRO A 126 -9.94 10.02 -5.96
N VAL A 127 -8.95 10.87 -6.19
CA VAL A 127 -8.95 12.26 -5.77
C VAL A 127 -9.49 13.10 -6.92
N ARG A 128 -10.53 13.89 -6.63
CA ARG A 128 -11.09 14.79 -7.61
C ARG A 128 -10.15 15.98 -7.79
N THR A 129 -9.66 16.16 -9.00
CA THR A 129 -8.98 17.40 -9.36
C THR A 129 -10.03 18.48 -9.64
N ASN A 130 -9.71 19.74 -9.31
CA ASN A 130 -10.54 20.88 -9.64
C ASN A 130 -10.55 21.07 -11.16
N THR A 131 -11.50 20.46 -11.81
CA THR A 131 -11.70 20.63 -13.24
C THR A 131 -12.92 21.50 -13.47
N THR A 132 -12.74 22.59 -14.17
CA THR A 132 -13.84 23.45 -14.59
C THR A 132 -14.39 22.92 -15.92
N TYR A 133 -15.66 22.71 -15.96
CA TYR A 133 -16.35 22.25 -17.15
C TYR A 133 -17.18 23.37 -17.76
#